data_19c54521725a63620e4de45a9bc07ab4
#
_entry.id   19c54521725a63620e4de45a9bc07ab4
#
_cell.length_a   1.000
_cell.length_b   1.000
_cell.length_c   1.000
_cell.angle_alpha   90.00
_cell.angle_beta   90.00
_cell.angle_gamma   90.00
#
_symmetry.space_group_name_H-M   'P 1'
#
loop_
_entity.id
_entity.type
_entity.pdbx_description
1 polymer ?
#
loop_
_entity_poly.entity_id
_entity_poly.type
_entity_poly.pdbx_seq_one_letter_code
_entity_poly.pdbx_strand_id
1 'polypeptide(L)'
;MATPTIKLTHGTDSGIWLIAGFLAIISLLTSISTQVWAGHLPFLIAAGVLMWIFSKINYQKLSIFSNIGLLLAFALLLFTRVTGGFDARSIEIGSHQIQTMYFIGFLLTFYLSKYLAVKINNQVRTGEEITLRESIIQCIIISIICAGIFTSKQSTGIILFIICTILLLLGGVKFKYITSFIGICLILVLIIVNLGLFRSSTLENRISYWWTGELSMEKITDGEELTPAELKEREKYYKAYGEQMVYSQAMIARASWFPTKVGQAYLKDEIPAGKNDYVFAVIVEEFGILVGIFVLSLYLFLLFLAIRIAQRSEGIFAKLLATSIGLWISLLAIVHIAVNSGMMPATGETLPLISNGGMGIVFTGILLGILLNISKYSEKKPIKHIPNF
;
A
#
# COMPACT_ATOMS: atom_id res chain seq x y z
N MET A 1 31.23 -3.48 -29.61
CA MET A 1 30.77 -2.37 -28.73
C MET A 1 30.83 -2.87 -27.31
N ALA A 2 31.78 -2.32 -26.52
CA ALA A 2 31.97 -2.74 -25.13
C ALA A 2 30.73 -2.40 -24.29
N THR A 3 30.17 -3.38 -23.62
CA THR A 3 29.15 -3.16 -22.57
C THR A 3 29.76 -2.25 -21.49
N PRO A 4 29.16 -1.11 -21.14
CA PRO A 4 29.67 -0.28 -20.08
C PRO A 4 29.69 -1.10 -18.79
N THR A 5 30.92 -1.38 -18.31
CA THR A 5 31.14 -1.94 -16.98
C THR A 5 30.70 -0.89 -15.96
N ILE A 6 29.53 -1.09 -15.38
CA ILE A 6 29.04 -0.26 -14.27
C ILE A 6 29.99 -0.49 -13.10
N LYS A 7 30.86 0.50 -12.81
CA LYS A 7 31.71 0.50 -11.63
C LYS A 7 30.84 0.59 -10.36
N LEU A 8 30.73 -0.53 -9.66
CA LEU A 8 30.11 -0.64 -8.32
C LEU A 8 30.98 0.13 -7.31
N THR A 9 30.59 1.32 -6.92
CA THR A 9 31.42 2.11 -5.98
C THR A 9 30.69 2.65 -4.76
N HIS A 10 29.41 2.35 -4.54
CA HIS A 10 28.71 2.94 -3.39
C HIS A 10 27.94 1.91 -2.57
N GLY A 11 28.00 2.05 -1.22
CA GLY A 11 27.17 1.27 -0.28
C GLY A 11 25.67 1.59 -0.45
N THR A 12 24.82 0.72 0.08
CA THR A 12 23.36 0.95 0.16
C THR A 12 23.05 2.25 0.91
N ASP A 13 21.90 2.89 0.56
CA ASP A 13 21.48 4.11 1.25
C ASP A 13 21.23 3.84 2.74
N SER A 14 22.04 4.49 3.61
CA SER A 14 21.94 4.32 5.07
C SER A 14 20.64 4.86 5.64
N GLY A 15 20.01 5.84 4.97
CA GLY A 15 18.74 6.40 5.41
C GLY A 15 17.61 5.36 5.40
N ILE A 16 17.57 4.46 4.41
CA ILE A 16 16.56 3.39 4.35
C ILE A 16 16.76 2.41 5.51
N TRP A 17 18.02 2.05 5.85
CA TRP A 17 18.30 1.19 6.99
C TRP A 17 17.89 1.84 8.32
N LEU A 18 18.13 3.13 8.49
CA LEU A 18 17.73 3.88 9.67
C LEU A 18 16.20 3.93 9.81
N ILE A 19 15.48 4.25 8.73
CA ILE A 19 14.02 4.26 8.73
C ILE A 19 13.47 2.89 9.10
N ALA A 20 13.95 1.83 8.44
CA ALA A 20 13.52 0.46 8.72
C ALA A 20 13.81 0.07 10.18
N GLY A 21 14.98 0.46 10.72
CA GLY A 21 15.35 0.23 12.11
C GLY A 21 14.41 0.94 13.10
N PHE A 22 14.12 2.23 12.89
CA PHE A 22 13.18 2.96 13.75
C PHE A 22 11.77 2.39 13.68
N LEU A 23 11.25 2.09 12.46
CA LEU A 23 9.95 1.46 12.31
C LEU A 23 9.90 0.09 12.99
N ALA A 24 10.98 -0.71 12.90
CA ALA A 24 11.07 -2.01 13.56
C ALA A 24 11.09 -1.90 15.10
N ILE A 25 11.78 -0.91 15.64
CA ILE A 25 11.78 -0.65 17.09
C ILE A 25 10.37 -0.26 17.56
N ILE A 26 9.72 0.68 16.88
CA ILE A 26 8.35 1.11 17.21
C ILE A 26 7.38 -0.08 17.08
N SER A 27 7.53 -0.87 16.02
CA SER A 27 6.76 -2.09 15.78
C SER A 27 6.88 -3.08 16.94
N LEU A 28 8.11 -3.33 17.40
CA LEU A 28 8.37 -4.24 18.51
C LEU A 28 7.78 -3.70 19.81
N LEU A 29 8.00 -2.44 20.14
CA LEU A 29 7.44 -1.80 21.34
C LEU A 29 5.92 -1.86 21.35
N THR A 30 5.27 -1.55 20.23
CA THR A 30 3.81 -1.62 20.10
C THR A 30 3.31 -3.06 20.20
N SER A 31 4.02 -4.04 19.64
CA SER A 31 3.65 -5.45 19.72
C SER A 31 3.79 -6.02 21.14
N ILE A 32 4.75 -5.54 21.91
CA ILE A 32 4.90 -5.88 23.34
C ILE A 32 3.72 -5.29 24.13
N SER A 33 3.40 -4.01 23.91
CA SER A 33 2.28 -3.36 24.55
C SER A 33 0.94 -4.04 24.28
N THR A 34 0.71 -4.44 23.05
CA THR A 34 -0.52 -5.14 22.63
C THR A 34 -0.48 -6.65 22.88
N GLN A 35 0.53 -7.17 23.55
CA GLN A 35 0.73 -8.58 23.95
C GLN A 35 0.75 -9.58 22.78
N VAL A 36 1.14 -9.14 21.57
CA VAL A 36 1.23 -10.01 20.37
C VAL A 36 2.67 -10.24 19.91
N TRP A 37 3.65 -9.79 20.67
CA TRP A 37 5.07 -9.79 20.30
C TRP A 37 5.60 -11.18 19.90
N ALA A 38 5.14 -12.24 20.58
CA ALA A 38 5.61 -13.61 20.31
C ALA A 38 5.26 -14.09 18.89
N GLY A 39 4.09 -13.73 18.38
CA GLY A 39 3.69 -14.02 17.00
C GLY A 39 4.22 -13.00 15.99
N HIS A 40 4.51 -11.78 16.42
CA HIS A 40 4.96 -10.68 15.56
C HIS A 40 6.47 -10.71 15.26
N LEU A 41 7.28 -11.02 16.29
CA LEU A 41 8.74 -11.02 16.20
C LEU A 41 9.32 -11.92 15.09
N PRO A 42 8.85 -13.16 14.86
CA PRO A 42 9.34 -13.98 13.76
C PRO A 42 9.18 -13.33 12.38
N PHE A 43 8.04 -12.66 12.14
CA PHE A 43 7.80 -11.95 10.88
C PHE A 43 8.68 -10.71 10.73
N LEU A 44 8.95 -10.01 11.83
CA LEU A 44 9.85 -8.84 11.83
C LEU A 44 11.29 -9.27 11.54
N ILE A 45 11.77 -10.38 12.13
CA ILE A 45 13.07 -10.97 11.83
C ILE A 45 13.14 -11.41 10.37
N ALA A 46 12.11 -12.11 9.88
CA ALA A 46 12.02 -12.55 8.50
C ALA A 46 12.06 -11.37 7.53
N ALA A 47 11.37 -10.26 7.84
CA ALA A 47 11.41 -9.03 7.05
C ALA A 47 12.83 -8.44 6.99
N GLY A 48 13.55 -8.37 8.11
CA GLY A 48 14.94 -7.91 8.16
C GLY A 48 15.89 -8.78 7.35
N VAL A 49 15.76 -10.11 7.48
CA VAL A 49 16.56 -11.08 6.70
C VAL A 49 16.27 -10.94 5.20
N LEU A 50 15.00 -10.88 4.80
CA LEU A 50 14.63 -10.73 3.40
C LEU A 50 15.04 -9.37 2.85
N MET A 51 14.90 -8.30 3.62
CA MET A 51 15.43 -6.98 3.26
C MET A 51 16.92 -7.05 2.95
N TRP A 52 17.70 -7.74 3.79
CA TRP A 52 19.13 -7.94 3.57
C TRP A 52 19.40 -8.80 2.32
N ILE A 53 18.69 -9.93 2.14
CA ILE A 53 18.84 -10.80 0.97
C ILE A 53 18.54 -10.03 -0.32
N PHE A 54 17.37 -9.37 -0.41
CA PHE A 54 16.96 -8.63 -1.59
C PHE A 54 17.85 -7.39 -1.86
N SER A 55 18.51 -6.83 -0.85
CA SER A 55 19.51 -5.79 -1.04
C SER A 55 20.77 -6.29 -1.77
N LYS A 56 21.02 -7.60 -1.83
CA LYS A 56 22.14 -8.23 -2.54
C LYS A 56 21.78 -8.72 -3.94
N ILE A 57 20.52 -9.02 -4.19
CA ILE A 57 20.05 -9.52 -5.48
C ILE A 57 19.92 -8.36 -6.46
N ASN A 58 20.63 -8.43 -7.58
CA ASN A 58 20.57 -7.38 -8.59
C ASN A 58 19.14 -7.26 -9.17
N TYR A 59 18.51 -6.08 -9.00
CA TYR A 59 17.15 -5.79 -9.47
C TYR A 59 17.00 -5.98 -10.98
N GLN A 60 18.07 -5.81 -11.76
CA GLN A 60 18.06 -6.05 -13.21
C GLN A 60 17.81 -7.52 -13.54
N LYS A 61 18.36 -8.46 -12.74
CA LYS A 61 18.04 -9.90 -12.90
C LYS A 61 16.60 -10.19 -12.57
N LEU A 62 16.03 -9.54 -11.56
CA LEU A 62 14.61 -9.67 -11.23
C LEU A 62 13.73 -9.23 -12.41
N SER A 63 14.15 -8.24 -13.19
CA SER A 63 13.37 -7.73 -14.32
C SER A 63 13.07 -8.78 -15.40
N ILE A 64 13.84 -9.85 -15.49
CA ILE A 64 13.61 -10.97 -16.43
C ILE A 64 12.28 -11.66 -16.10
N PHE A 65 11.92 -11.70 -14.81
CA PHE A 65 10.70 -12.34 -14.32
C PHE A 65 9.46 -11.44 -14.36
N SER A 66 9.55 -10.24 -14.94
CA SER A 66 8.42 -9.29 -14.92
C SER A 66 7.17 -9.80 -15.63
N ASN A 67 7.31 -10.48 -16.78
CA ASN A 67 6.18 -11.08 -17.50
C ASN A 67 5.59 -12.27 -16.73
N ILE A 68 6.44 -13.09 -16.10
CA ILE A 68 6.02 -14.18 -15.21
C ILE A 68 5.29 -13.57 -14.00
N GLY A 69 5.77 -12.44 -13.48
CA GLY A 69 5.12 -11.69 -12.41
C GLY A 69 3.70 -11.26 -12.76
N LEU A 70 3.46 -10.80 -13.98
CA LEU A 70 2.11 -10.46 -14.46
C LEU A 70 1.20 -11.70 -14.51
N LEU A 71 1.70 -12.81 -15.06
CA LEU A 71 0.94 -14.06 -15.10
C LEU A 71 0.63 -14.57 -13.68
N LEU A 72 1.61 -14.46 -12.77
CA LEU A 72 1.42 -14.80 -11.37
C LEU A 72 0.40 -13.88 -10.68
N ALA A 73 0.38 -12.58 -11.00
CA ALA A 73 -0.61 -11.65 -10.48
C ALA A 73 -2.04 -12.05 -10.90
N PHE A 74 -2.25 -12.41 -12.18
CA PHE A 74 -3.52 -12.95 -12.64
C PHE A 74 -3.88 -14.28 -11.98
N ALA A 75 -2.93 -15.22 -11.90
CA ALA A 75 -3.14 -16.51 -11.26
C ALA A 75 -3.51 -16.37 -9.79
N LEU A 76 -2.81 -15.51 -9.04
CA LEU A 76 -3.12 -15.22 -7.63
C LEU A 76 -4.49 -14.55 -7.49
N LEU A 77 -4.84 -13.62 -8.39
CA LEU A 77 -6.15 -12.98 -8.36
C LEU A 77 -7.25 -14.01 -8.56
N LEU A 78 -7.15 -14.85 -9.59
CA LEU A 78 -8.12 -15.91 -9.87
C LEU A 78 -8.16 -16.96 -8.74
N PHE A 79 -7.01 -17.39 -8.24
CA PHE A 79 -6.94 -18.37 -7.15
C PHE A 79 -7.60 -17.82 -5.87
N THR A 80 -7.35 -16.57 -5.52
CA THR A 80 -8.00 -15.92 -4.37
C THR A 80 -9.52 -15.90 -4.53
N ARG A 81 -10.03 -15.71 -5.77
CA ARG A 81 -11.46 -15.71 -6.09
C ARG A 81 -12.09 -17.09 -5.98
N VAL A 82 -11.41 -18.10 -6.50
CA VAL A 82 -11.90 -19.47 -6.50
C VAL A 82 -11.95 -20.06 -5.09
N THR A 83 -10.94 -19.76 -4.26
CA THR A 83 -10.84 -20.31 -2.90
C THR A 83 -11.66 -19.57 -1.86
N GLY A 84 -11.80 -18.25 -1.99
CA GLY A 84 -12.43 -17.41 -0.96
C GLY A 84 -13.67 -16.63 -1.43
N GLY A 85 -14.08 -16.79 -2.68
CA GLY A 85 -15.17 -16.01 -3.28
C GLY A 85 -14.77 -14.64 -3.80
N PHE A 86 -15.73 -13.93 -4.41
CA PHE A 86 -15.48 -12.63 -5.07
C PHE A 86 -14.95 -11.54 -4.12
N ASP A 87 -15.25 -11.63 -2.85
CA ASP A 87 -14.87 -10.67 -1.80
C ASP A 87 -13.56 -11.03 -1.09
N ALA A 88 -12.95 -12.16 -1.44
CA ALA A 88 -11.76 -12.64 -0.74
C ALA A 88 -10.60 -11.65 -0.86
N ARG A 89 -9.98 -11.34 0.28
CA ARG A 89 -8.83 -10.41 0.40
C ARG A 89 -7.54 -11.14 0.64
N SER A 90 -7.63 -12.38 1.11
CA SER A 90 -6.52 -13.21 1.55
C SER A 90 -6.79 -14.67 1.24
N ILE A 91 -5.72 -15.43 1.18
CA ILE A 91 -5.76 -16.88 1.14
C ILE A 91 -5.38 -17.39 2.53
N GLU A 92 -6.16 -18.33 3.05
CA GLU A 92 -5.85 -18.98 4.31
C GLU A 92 -4.99 -20.22 4.05
N ILE A 93 -3.80 -20.25 4.63
CA ILE A 93 -2.90 -21.40 4.60
C ILE A 93 -2.63 -21.82 6.05
N GLY A 94 -3.32 -22.86 6.49
CA GLY A 94 -3.30 -23.28 7.90
C GLY A 94 -3.91 -22.19 8.79
N SER A 95 -3.16 -21.73 9.80
CA SER A 95 -3.57 -20.66 10.72
C SER A 95 -3.19 -19.25 10.23
N HIS A 96 -2.56 -19.11 9.07
CA HIS A 96 -2.05 -17.83 8.59
C HIS A 96 -2.87 -17.31 7.41
N GLN A 97 -3.22 -16.03 7.46
CA GLN A 97 -3.85 -15.31 6.36
C GLN A 97 -2.79 -14.56 5.53
N ILE A 98 -2.69 -14.93 4.25
CA ILE A 98 -1.80 -14.24 3.30
C ILE A 98 -2.63 -13.20 2.54
N GLN A 99 -2.35 -11.93 2.76
CA GLN A 99 -3.00 -10.84 2.04
C GLN A 99 -2.47 -10.74 0.60
N THR A 100 -3.08 -11.48 -0.31
CA THR A 100 -2.65 -11.62 -1.71
C THR A 100 -2.69 -10.32 -2.49
N MET A 101 -3.59 -9.40 -2.14
CA MET A 101 -3.81 -8.16 -2.88
C MET A 101 -2.57 -7.26 -2.94
N TYR A 102 -1.74 -7.24 -1.90
CA TYR A 102 -0.48 -6.48 -1.90
C TYR A 102 0.54 -7.06 -2.88
N PHE A 103 0.65 -8.39 -2.92
CA PHE A 103 1.55 -9.08 -3.86
C PHE A 103 1.10 -8.85 -5.31
N ILE A 104 -0.19 -9.01 -5.59
CA ILE A 104 -0.77 -8.79 -6.93
C ILE A 104 -0.48 -7.36 -7.39
N GLY A 105 -0.74 -6.37 -6.53
CA GLY A 105 -0.52 -4.97 -6.86
C GLY A 105 0.96 -4.65 -7.12
N PHE A 106 1.87 -5.19 -6.31
CA PHE A 106 3.30 -5.00 -6.56
C PHE A 106 3.77 -5.69 -7.86
N LEU A 107 3.35 -6.91 -8.11
CA LEU A 107 3.70 -7.62 -9.34
C LEU A 107 3.23 -6.87 -10.59
N LEU A 108 2.05 -6.24 -10.53
CA LEU A 108 1.56 -5.38 -11.60
C LEU A 108 2.44 -4.14 -11.79
N THR A 109 2.76 -3.42 -10.71
CA THR A 109 3.61 -2.20 -10.79
C THR A 109 5.04 -2.53 -11.22
N PHE A 110 5.55 -3.69 -10.81
CA PHE A 110 6.83 -4.22 -11.25
C PHE A 110 6.84 -4.51 -12.76
N TYR A 111 5.82 -5.20 -13.25
CA TYR A 111 5.63 -5.44 -14.68
C TYR A 111 5.50 -4.12 -15.46
N LEU A 112 4.64 -3.21 -15.00
CA LEU A 112 4.42 -1.92 -15.65
C LEU A 112 5.71 -1.09 -15.75
N SER A 113 6.51 -1.06 -14.67
CA SER A 113 7.80 -0.38 -14.64
C SER A 113 8.77 -0.94 -15.70
N LYS A 114 8.80 -2.27 -15.87
CA LYS A 114 9.64 -2.91 -16.89
C LYS A 114 9.11 -2.67 -18.30
N TYR A 115 7.80 -2.82 -18.50
CA TYR A 115 7.17 -2.58 -19.81
C TYR A 115 7.45 -1.16 -20.31
N LEU A 116 7.19 -0.15 -19.46
CA LEU A 116 7.44 1.25 -19.81
C LEU A 116 8.93 1.51 -20.09
N ALA A 117 9.83 0.94 -19.29
CA ALA A 117 11.26 1.09 -19.51
C ALA A 117 11.72 0.52 -20.86
N VAL A 118 11.21 -0.64 -21.26
CA VAL A 118 11.53 -1.23 -22.57
C VAL A 118 10.99 -0.35 -23.70
N LYS A 119 9.76 0.14 -23.58
CA LYS A 119 9.14 0.97 -24.62
C LYS A 119 9.84 2.32 -24.79
N ILE A 120 10.16 3.00 -23.69
CA ILE A 120 10.90 4.26 -23.73
C ILE A 120 12.31 4.06 -24.33
N ASN A 121 13.01 2.99 -23.94
CA ASN A 121 14.32 2.69 -24.49
C ASN A 121 14.26 2.39 -26.00
N ASN A 122 13.24 1.68 -26.47
CA ASN A 122 13.02 1.42 -27.89
C ASN A 122 12.71 2.72 -28.64
N GLN A 123 11.82 3.56 -28.12
CA GLN A 123 11.50 4.87 -28.71
C GLN A 123 12.75 5.75 -28.86
N VAL A 124 13.61 5.80 -27.85
CA VAL A 124 14.88 6.56 -27.93
C VAL A 124 15.83 5.96 -28.96
N ARG A 125 15.84 4.64 -29.15
CA ARG A 125 16.77 3.93 -30.02
C ARG A 125 16.32 3.89 -31.47
N THR A 126 15.03 3.64 -31.74
CA THR A 126 14.50 3.40 -33.10
C THR A 126 13.63 4.54 -33.61
N GLY A 127 13.25 5.49 -32.75
CA GLY A 127 12.28 6.54 -33.07
C GLY A 127 10.84 6.06 -33.14
N GLU A 128 10.58 4.75 -32.93
CA GLU A 128 9.24 4.18 -33.02
C GLU A 128 8.42 4.56 -31.78
N GLU A 129 7.33 5.28 -31.99
CA GLU A 129 6.37 5.59 -30.93
C GLU A 129 5.60 4.34 -30.49
N ILE A 130 5.18 4.33 -29.22
CA ILE A 130 4.26 3.29 -28.71
C ILE A 130 2.98 3.33 -29.54
N THR A 131 2.61 2.22 -30.18
CA THR A 131 1.42 2.15 -31.00
C THR A 131 0.14 2.31 -30.17
N LEU A 132 -0.91 2.86 -30.81
CA LEU A 132 -2.23 2.98 -30.18
C LEU A 132 -2.73 1.65 -29.63
N ARG A 133 -2.60 0.57 -30.42
CA ARG A 133 -3.03 -0.78 -30.05
C ARG A 133 -2.34 -1.29 -28.80
N GLU A 134 -1.01 -1.13 -28.71
CA GLU A 134 -0.23 -1.56 -27.55
C GLU A 134 -0.63 -0.79 -26.29
N SER A 135 -0.80 0.53 -26.40
CA SER A 135 -1.22 1.38 -25.27
C SER A 135 -2.59 0.97 -24.74
N ILE A 136 -3.55 0.73 -25.61
CA ILE A 136 -4.91 0.30 -25.21
C ILE A 136 -4.87 -1.07 -24.54
N ILE A 137 -4.15 -2.04 -25.11
CA ILE A 137 -4.02 -3.38 -24.51
C ILE A 137 -3.45 -3.29 -23.08
N GLN A 138 -2.41 -2.49 -22.88
CA GLN A 138 -1.82 -2.31 -21.55
C GLN A 138 -2.80 -1.63 -20.57
N CYS A 139 -3.51 -0.61 -21.03
CA CYS A 139 -4.54 0.04 -20.20
C CYS A 139 -5.62 -0.96 -19.77
N ILE A 140 -6.09 -1.82 -20.68
CA ILE A 140 -7.08 -2.86 -20.38
C ILE A 140 -6.53 -3.86 -19.33
N ILE A 141 -5.32 -4.38 -19.53
CA ILE A 141 -4.68 -5.34 -18.59
C ILE A 141 -4.57 -4.73 -17.18
N ILE A 142 -4.05 -3.50 -17.09
CA ILE A 142 -3.89 -2.81 -15.79
C ILE A 142 -5.26 -2.57 -15.17
N SER A 143 -6.25 -2.12 -15.95
CA SER A 143 -7.61 -1.83 -15.47
C SER A 143 -8.31 -3.07 -14.93
N ILE A 144 -8.16 -4.23 -15.58
CA ILE A 144 -8.76 -5.49 -15.11
C ILE A 144 -8.19 -5.88 -13.75
N ILE A 145 -6.86 -5.78 -13.55
CA ILE A 145 -6.24 -6.11 -12.26
C ILE A 145 -6.64 -5.09 -11.19
N CYS A 146 -6.60 -3.79 -11.49
CA CYS A 146 -7.03 -2.74 -10.56
C CYS A 146 -8.50 -2.93 -10.14
N ALA A 147 -9.39 -3.16 -11.09
CA ALA A 147 -10.80 -3.44 -10.83
C ALA A 147 -10.99 -4.74 -10.05
N GLY A 148 -10.24 -5.79 -10.38
CA GLY A 148 -10.22 -7.03 -9.63
C GLY A 148 -9.82 -6.83 -8.17
N ILE A 149 -8.78 -6.07 -7.86
CA ILE A 149 -8.39 -5.74 -6.49
C ILE A 149 -9.46 -4.86 -5.82
N PHE A 150 -10.02 -3.89 -6.53
CA PHE A 150 -11.05 -2.98 -6.02
C PHE A 150 -12.28 -3.72 -5.50
N THR A 151 -12.70 -4.81 -6.15
CA THR A 151 -13.85 -5.61 -5.67
C THR A 151 -13.63 -6.23 -4.30
N SER A 152 -12.38 -6.57 -3.94
CA SER A 152 -12.04 -7.17 -2.65
C SER A 152 -11.63 -6.14 -1.60
N LYS A 153 -10.81 -5.18 -2.01
CA LYS A 153 -10.20 -4.19 -1.12
C LYS A 153 -10.11 -2.85 -1.84
N GLN A 154 -11.15 -2.03 -1.66
CA GLN A 154 -11.35 -0.78 -2.40
C GLN A 154 -10.14 0.16 -2.27
N SER A 155 -9.66 0.36 -1.05
CA SER A 155 -8.52 1.24 -0.76
C SER A 155 -7.24 0.80 -1.46
N THR A 156 -6.91 -0.49 -1.42
CA THR A 156 -5.74 -1.05 -2.14
C THR A 156 -5.90 -0.88 -3.65
N GLY A 157 -7.12 -1.08 -4.19
CA GLY A 157 -7.43 -0.85 -5.60
C GLY A 157 -7.22 0.61 -6.02
N ILE A 158 -7.67 1.58 -5.20
CA ILE A 158 -7.48 3.01 -5.42
C ILE A 158 -5.99 3.39 -5.34
N ILE A 159 -5.27 2.90 -4.33
CA ILE A 159 -3.83 3.13 -4.21
C ILE A 159 -3.09 2.62 -5.45
N LEU A 160 -3.41 1.41 -5.90
CA LEU A 160 -2.80 0.83 -7.09
C LEU A 160 -3.12 1.64 -8.34
N PHE A 161 -4.37 2.10 -8.50
CA PHE A 161 -4.78 2.97 -9.59
C PHE A 161 -3.96 4.28 -9.60
N ILE A 162 -3.78 4.92 -8.45
CA ILE A 162 -2.95 6.12 -8.32
C ILE A 162 -1.50 5.84 -8.72
N ILE A 163 -0.91 4.75 -8.22
CA ILE A 163 0.47 4.37 -8.53
C ILE A 163 0.63 4.11 -10.04
N CYS A 164 -0.28 3.33 -10.64
CA CYS A 164 -0.24 3.05 -12.07
C CYS A 164 -0.37 4.34 -12.90
N THR A 165 -1.26 5.25 -12.51
CA THR A 165 -1.42 6.56 -13.18
C THR A 165 -0.11 7.37 -13.12
N ILE A 166 0.52 7.45 -11.95
CA ILE A 166 1.81 8.15 -11.78
C ILE A 166 2.90 7.47 -12.62
N LEU A 167 2.96 6.14 -12.65
CA LEU A 167 3.93 5.43 -13.48
C LEU A 167 3.73 5.67 -14.98
N LEU A 168 2.48 5.72 -15.46
CA LEU A 168 2.15 6.05 -16.85
C LEU A 168 2.58 7.49 -17.18
N LEU A 169 2.34 8.45 -16.29
CA LEU A 169 2.78 9.84 -16.45
C LEU A 169 4.31 9.94 -16.50
N LEU A 170 5.02 9.34 -15.55
CA LEU A 170 6.48 9.31 -15.51
C LEU A 170 7.09 8.53 -16.67
N GLY A 171 6.35 7.55 -17.20
CA GLY A 171 6.71 6.79 -18.37
C GLY A 171 6.51 7.55 -19.69
N GLY A 172 6.09 8.82 -19.66
CA GLY A 172 5.92 9.64 -20.86
C GLY A 172 4.78 9.18 -21.76
N VAL A 173 3.82 8.41 -21.23
CA VAL A 173 2.64 7.97 -21.98
C VAL A 173 1.79 9.18 -22.34
N LYS A 174 1.37 9.30 -23.61
CA LYS A 174 0.55 10.42 -24.10
C LYS A 174 -0.73 10.55 -23.27
N PHE A 175 -1.07 11.75 -22.87
CA PHE A 175 -2.19 12.05 -21.96
C PHE A 175 -3.52 11.40 -22.40
N LYS A 176 -3.79 11.32 -23.69
CA LYS A 176 -4.97 10.64 -24.24
C LYS A 176 -5.10 9.16 -23.84
N TYR A 177 -3.98 8.45 -23.62
CA TYR A 177 -4.03 7.05 -23.18
C TYR A 177 -4.24 6.95 -21.67
N ILE A 178 -3.74 7.92 -20.91
CA ILE A 178 -4.00 8.01 -19.48
C ILE A 178 -5.48 8.29 -19.23
N THR A 179 -6.09 9.21 -19.98
CA THR A 179 -7.55 9.45 -19.91
C THR A 179 -8.36 8.23 -20.32
N SER A 180 -7.88 7.46 -21.33
CA SER A 180 -8.51 6.19 -21.71
C SER A 180 -8.40 5.15 -20.58
N PHE A 181 -7.24 5.05 -19.91
CA PHE A 181 -7.06 4.18 -18.75
C PHE A 181 -8.04 4.53 -17.63
N ILE A 182 -8.13 5.82 -17.27
CA ILE A 182 -9.07 6.30 -16.26
C ILE A 182 -10.51 5.95 -16.65
N GLY A 183 -10.90 6.22 -17.91
CA GLY A 183 -12.23 5.91 -18.43
C GLY A 183 -12.56 4.41 -18.37
N ILE A 184 -11.63 3.54 -18.77
CA ILE A 184 -11.81 2.08 -18.69
C ILE A 184 -11.98 1.64 -17.23
N CYS A 185 -11.16 2.13 -16.31
CA CYS A 185 -11.29 1.82 -14.89
C CYS A 185 -12.66 2.24 -14.35
N LEU A 186 -13.13 3.44 -14.66
CA LEU A 186 -14.45 3.93 -14.24
C LEU A 186 -15.58 3.06 -14.81
N ILE A 187 -15.54 2.72 -16.09
CA ILE A 187 -16.53 1.84 -16.72
C ILE A 187 -16.55 0.47 -16.04
N LEU A 188 -15.37 -0.13 -15.78
CA LEU A 188 -15.29 -1.43 -15.10
C LEU A 188 -15.86 -1.36 -13.67
N VAL A 189 -15.56 -0.31 -12.91
CA VAL A 189 -16.13 -0.10 -11.58
C VAL A 189 -17.65 0.03 -11.65
N LEU A 190 -18.20 0.82 -12.61
CA LEU A 190 -19.64 0.94 -12.82
C LEU A 190 -20.29 -0.40 -13.16
N ILE A 191 -19.67 -1.20 -14.04
CA ILE A 191 -20.18 -2.54 -14.37
C ILE A 191 -20.19 -3.44 -13.13
N ILE A 192 -19.11 -3.45 -12.34
CA ILE A 192 -18.98 -4.24 -11.11
C ILE A 192 -20.06 -3.86 -10.09
N VAL A 193 -20.32 -2.56 -9.92
CA VAL A 193 -21.36 -2.05 -9.01
C VAL A 193 -22.74 -2.48 -9.49
N ASN A 194 -23.06 -2.31 -10.79
CA ASN A 194 -24.37 -2.69 -11.35
C ASN A 194 -24.63 -4.20 -11.33
N LEU A 195 -23.59 -5.03 -11.46
CA LEU A 195 -23.73 -6.49 -11.37
C LEU A 195 -23.86 -7.01 -9.92
N GLY A 196 -23.84 -6.12 -8.92
CA GLY A 196 -23.88 -6.53 -7.51
C GLY A 196 -22.68 -7.34 -7.04
N LEU A 197 -21.58 -7.34 -7.83
CA LEU A 197 -20.31 -8.01 -7.48
C LEU A 197 -19.50 -7.23 -6.45
N PHE A 198 -20.11 -6.23 -5.86
CA PHE A 198 -19.47 -5.28 -4.96
C PHE A 198 -20.26 -5.20 -3.65
N ARG A 199 -19.55 -5.17 -2.52
CA ARG A 199 -20.15 -4.92 -1.21
C ARG A 199 -20.51 -3.42 -1.07
N SER A 200 -21.53 -2.98 -1.83
CA SER A 200 -22.00 -1.59 -1.79
C SER A 200 -22.38 -1.18 -0.36
N SER A 201 -23.15 -1.99 0.34
CA SER A 201 -23.58 -1.73 1.71
C SER A 201 -22.42 -1.47 2.68
N THR A 202 -21.32 -2.20 2.56
CA THR A 202 -20.15 -1.99 3.43
C THR A 202 -19.46 -0.65 3.15
N LEU A 203 -19.33 -0.24 1.87
CA LEU A 203 -18.72 1.03 1.50
C LEU A 203 -19.64 2.20 1.85
N GLU A 204 -20.91 2.08 1.50
CA GLU A 204 -21.95 3.08 1.83
C GLU A 204 -22.00 3.33 3.34
N ASN A 205 -22.03 2.28 4.15
CA ASN A 205 -22.03 2.38 5.60
C ASN A 205 -20.75 3.05 6.14
N ARG A 206 -19.57 2.75 5.57
CA ARG A 206 -18.31 3.37 5.98
C ARG A 206 -18.25 4.86 5.62
N ILE A 207 -18.68 5.22 4.42
CA ILE A 207 -18.69 6.61 3.95
C ILE A 207 -19.75 7.41 4.72
N SER A 208 -20.95 6.89 4.85
CA SER A 208 -22.03 7.54 5.59
C SER A 208 -21.63 7.77 7.04
N TYR A 209 -21.15 6.73 7.72
CA TYR A 209 -20.69 6.87 9.10
C TYR A 209 -19.57 7.92 9.24
N TRP A 210 -18.62 7.94 8.30
CA TRP A 210 -17.54 8.93 8.30
C TRP A 210 -18.06 10.37 8.07
N TRP A 211 -19.10 10.53 7.24
CA TRP A 211 -19.64 11.83 6.87
C TRP A 211 -20.68 12.36 7.87
N THR A 212 -21.57 11.51 8.35
CA THR A 212 -22.71 11.90 9.18
C THR A 212 -22.56 11.49 10.64
N GLY A 213 -21.64 10.60 10.97
CA GLY A 213 -21.57 9.91 12.26
C GLY A 213 -22.68 8.85 12.44
N GLU A 214 -23.50 8.66 11.42
CA GLU A 214 -24.60 7.69 11.43
C GLU A 214 -24.37 6.59 10.41
N LEU A 215 -24.82 5.39 10.70
CA LEU A 215 -24.80 4.30 9.74
C LEU A 215 -25.90 4.53 8.70
N SER A 216 -25.54 4.47 7.41
CA SER A 216 -26.48 4.63 6.29
C SER A 216 -27.42 3.46 6.09
N MET A 217 -27.79 2.73 7.12
CA MET A 217 -28.97 1.86 7.07
C MET A 217 -30.22 2.73 7.05
N GLU A 218 -30.17 3.71 6.21
CA GLU A 218 -31.27 4.50 5.85
C GLU A 218 -31.76 4.02 4.50
N LYS A 219 -32.86 3.40 4.51
CA LYS A 219 -34.06 4.24 4.48
C LYS A 219 -34.96 3.82 5.61
N ILE A 220 -34.73 4.34 6.77
CA ILE A 220 -35.84 4.58 7.66
C ILE A 220 -36.61 5.71 6.99
N THR A 221 -37.47 5.31 6.07
CA THR A 221 -38.56 6.15 5.61
C THR A 221 -39.33 6.59 6.84
N ASP A 222 -39.36 7.90 7.03
CA ASP A 222 -40.29 8.66 7.86
C ASP A 222 -41.16 7.82 8.82
N GLY A 223 -40.65 7.52 10.02
CA GLY A 223 -41.45 7.04 11.11
C GLY A 223 -41.72 5.52 11.22
N GLU A 224 -41.14 4.68 10.37
CA GLU A 224 -41.20 3.23 10.56
C GLU A 224 -40.20 2.73 11.61
N GLU A 225 -40.66 2.03 12.63
CA GLU A 225 -39.81 1.36 13.61
C GLU A 225 -39.02 0.23 12.95
N LEU A 226 -37.68 0.24 13.16
CA LEU A 226 -36.80 -0.83 12.68
C LEU A 226 -37.24 -2.19 13.21
N THR A 227 -37.25 -3.17 12.36
CA THR A 227 -37.48 -4.57 12.78
C THR A 227 -36.34 -5.04 13.68
N PRO A 228 -36.57 -6.03 14.58
CA PRO A 228 -35.50 -6.59 15.43
C PRO A 228 -34.30 -7.17 14.65
N ALA A 229 -34.49 -7.59 13.40
CA ALA A 229 -33.45 -8.08 12.52
C ALA A 229 -32.57 -6.93 12.02
N GLU A 230 -33.19 -5.83 11.61
CA GLU A 230 -32.48 -4.61 11.16
C GLU A 230 -31.72 -3.93 12.30
N LEU A 231 -32.29 -3.90 13.51
CA LEU A 231 -31.63 -3.41 14.71
C LEU A 231 -30.36 -4.25 15.03
N LYS A 232 -30.47 -5.58 14.94
CA LYS A 232 -29.32 -6.48 15.15
C LYS A 232 -28.24 -6.29 14.09
N GLU A 233 -28.63 -6.09 12.86
CA GLU A 233 -27.69 -5.85 11.77
C GLU A 233 -27.00 -4.49 11.92
N ARG A 234 -27.75 -3.44 12.28
CA ARG A 234 -27.23 -2.11 12.62
C ARG A 234 -26.23 -2.17 13.77
N GLU A 235 -26.56 -2.87 14.85
CA GLU A 235 -25.67 -3.05 16.00
C GLU A 235 -24.37 -3.78 15.61
N LYS A 236 -24.48 -4.81 14.76
CA LYS A 236 -23.33 -5.54 14.23
C LYS A 236 -22.40 -4.64 13.40
N TYR A 237 -22.96 -3.78 12.53
CA TYR A 237 -22.17 -2.83 11.73
C TYR A 237 -21.57 -1.72 12.59
N TYR A 238 -22.31 -1.19 13.55
CA TYR A 238 -21.81 -0.20 14.49
C TYR A 238 -20.60 -0.74 15.26
N LYS A 239 -20.71 -1.93 15.86
CA LYS A 239 -19.61 -2.59 16.56
C LYS A 239 -18.43 -2.91 15.62
N ALA A 240 -18.69 -3.29 14.38
CA ALA A 240 -17.64 -3.66 13.45
C ALA A 240 -16.84 -2.48 12.89
N TYR A 241 -17.45 -1.32 12.66
CA TYR A 241 -16.85 -0.20 11.95
C TYR A 241 -16.94 1.14 12.68
N GLY A 242 -18.10 1.47 13.22
CA GLY A 242 -18.36 2.74 13.89
C GLY A 242 -17.62 2.85 15.21
N GLU A 243 -17.79 1.87 16.07
CA GLU A 243 -17.21 1.82 17.40
C GLU A 243 -15.67 1.87 17.36
N GLN A 244 -15.05 1.08 16.49
CA GLN A 244 -13.59 1.06 16.33
C GLN A 244 -13.03 2.40 15.85
N MET A 245 -13.74 3.08 14.95
CA MET A 245 -13.34 4.39 14.45
C MET A 245 -13.46 5.47 15.53
N VAL A 246 -14.56 5.45 16.31
CA VAL A 246 -14.75 6.36 17.46
C VAL A 246 -13.67 6.16 18.49
N TYR A 247 -13.38 4.91 18.86
CA TYR A 247 -12.30 4.63 19.83
C TYR A 247 -10.94 5.06 19.33
N SER A 248 -10.63 4.83 18.03
CA SER A 248 -9.38 5.29 17.44
C SER A 248 -9.22 6.81 17.54
N GLN A 249 -10.27 7.56 17.22
CA GLN A 249 -10.27 9.02 17.33
C GLN A 249 -10.17 9.47 18.80
N ALA A 250 -10.87 8.80 19.72
CA ALA A 250 -10.80 9.08 21.15
C ALA A 250 -9.39 8.82 21.71
N MET A 251 -8.70 7.76 21.29
CA MET A 251 -7.31 7.48 21.65
C MET A 251 -6.39 8.63 21.23
N ILE A 252 -6.51 9.10 19.99
CA ILE A 252 -5.70 10.22 19.49
C ILE A 252 -6.05 11.54 20.21
N ALA A 253 -7.34 11.80 20.43
CA ALA A 253 -7.79 13.03 21.12
C ALA A 253 -7.35 13.10 22.59
N ARG A 254 -7.19 11.95 23.26
CA ARG A 254 -6.73 11.86 24.64
C ARG A 254 -5.21 11.80 24.78
N ALA A 255 -4.51 11.60 23.69
CA ALA A 255 -3.07 11.43 23.72
C ALA A 255 -2.35 12.69 24.23
N SER A 256 -1.34 12.48 25.07
CA SER A 256 -0.43 13.56 25.47
C SER A 256 0.64 13.80 24.41
N TRP A 257 1.37 14.90 24.53
CA TRP A 257 2.51 15.17 23.66
C TRP A 257 3.66 14.16 23.84
N PHE A 258 3.89 13.70 25.06
CA PHE A 258 4.96 12.78 25.44
C PHE A 258 4.39 11.45 25.90
N PRO A 259 5.20 10.38 25.89
CA PRO A 259 4.81 9.08 26.43
C PRO A 259 4.31 9.20 27.87
N THR A 260 3.17 8.58 28.14
CA THR A 260 2.65 8.53 29.52
C THR A 260 3.08 7.26 30.22
N LYS A 261 2.40 6.15 29.95
CA LYS A 261 2.74 4.84 30.52
C LYS A 261 2.58 3.78 29.42
N VAL A 262 3.70 3.24 28.97
CA VAL A 262 3.73 2.16 27.98
C VAL A 262 2.96 0.94 28.49
N GLY A 263 2.12 0.35 27.65
CA GLY A 263 1.29 -0.78 28.02
C GLY A 263 -0.03 -0.44 28.71
N GLN A 264 -0.32 0.84 28.93
CA GLN A 264 -1.52 1.31 29.62
C GLN A 264 -2.44 2.20 28.75
N ALA A 265 -2.39 2.06 27.41
CA ALA A 265 -3.41 2.66 26.56
C ALA A 265 -4.78 2.18 27.00
N TYR A 266 -5.66 3.13 27.33
CA TYR A 266 -6.93 2.85 28.00
C TYR A 266 -7.92 2.08 27.10
N LEU A 267 -7.94 2.42 25.80
CA LEU A 267 -8.91 1.88 24.86
C LEU A 267 -8.33 0.77 23.96
N LYS A 268 -7.07 0.38 24.10
CA LYS A 268 -6.44 -0.59 23.19
C LYS A 268 -7.10 -1.96 23.20
N ASP A 269 -7.64 -2.40 24.34
CA ASP A 269 -8.28 -3.70 24.49
C ASP A 269 -9.75 -3.68 24.05
N GLU A 270 -10.35 -2.49 23.92
CA GLU A 270 -11.71 -2.28 23.43
C GLU A 270 -11.80 -2.34 21.89
N ILE A 271 -10.68 -2.17 21.18
CA ILE A 271 -10.65 -2.23 19.72
C ILE A 271 -10.13 -3.59 19.26
N PRO A 272 -10.99 -4.51 18.74
CA PRO A 272 -10.55 -5.83 18.27
C PRO A 272 -9.46 -5.77 17.18
N ALA A 273 -9.55 -4.77 16.29
CA ALA A 273 -8.55 -4.52 15.22
C ALA A 273 -7.46 -3.51 15.61
N GLY A 274 -7.36 -3.11 16.87
CA GLY A 274 -6.36 -2.14 17.36
C GLY A 274 -4.91 -2.54 17.07
N LYS A 275 -4.64 -3.83 17.00
CA LYS A 275 -3.31 -4.40 16.70
C LYS A 275 -2.94 -4.34 15.21
N ASN A 276 -3.91 -4.16 14.32
CA ASN A 276 -3.76 -4.20 12.87
C ASN A 276 -4.18 -2.87 12.23
N ASP A 277 -5.49 -2.65 12.12
CA ASP A 277 -6.08 -1.57 11.32
C ASP A 277 -6.08 -0.23 12.04
N TYR A 278 -5.92 -0.22 13.37
CA TYR A 278 -5.91 0.98 14.21
C TYR A 278 -4.65 1.13 15.07
N VAL A 279 -3.55 0.49 14.66
CA VAL A 279 -2.29 0.48 15.41
C VAL A 279 -1.68 1.87 15.57
N PHE A 280 -1.91 2.78 14.64
CA PHE A 280 -1.41 4.15 14.74
C PHE A 280 -2.05 4.91 15.92
N ALA A 281 -3.34 4.72 16.17
CA ALA A 281 -4.00 5.30 17.34
C ALA A 281 -3.42 4.78 18.65
N VAL A 282 -3.11 3.47 18.71
CA VAL A 282 -2.42 2.86 19.88
C VAL A 282 -1.05 3.49 20.09
N ILE A 283 -0.27 3.70 19.01
CA ILE A 283 1.04 4.34 19.08
C ILE A 283 0.92 5.75 19.65
N VAL A 284 -0.04 6.53 19.16
CA VAL A 284 -0.23 7.92 19.58
C VAL A 284 -0.70 8.00 21.04
N GLU A 285 -1.61 7.15 21.47
CA GLU A 285 -2.10 7.13 22.86
C GLU A 285 -0.98 6.72 23.84
N GLU A 286 -0.16 5.73 23.50
CA GLU A 286 0.88 5.21 24.43
C GLU A 286 2.17 6.02 24.42
N PHE A 287 2.66 6.32 23.20
CA PHE A 287 3.97 6.93 23.02
C PHE A 287 3.90 8.44 22.80
N GLY A 288 2.68 9.00 22.72
CA GLY A 288 2.44 10.41 22.56
C GLY A 288 2.38 10.89 21.10
N ILE A 289 1.82 12.09 20.92
CA ILE A 289 1.63 12.73 19.62
C ILE A 289 2.95 12.91 18.87
N LEU A 290 4.05 13.24 19.58
CA LEU A 290 5.36 13.43 18.96
C LEU A 290 5.87 12.15 18.28
N VAL A 291 5.64 10.97 18.88
CA VAL A 291 6.00 9.71 18.24
C VAL A 291 5.11 9.42 17.04
N GLY A 292 3.81 9.75 17.09
CA GLY A 292 2.92 9.70 15.93
C GLY A 292 3.42 10.56 14.78
N ILE A 293 3.80 11.81 15.03
CA ILE A 293 4.38 12.71 14.02
C ILE A 293 5.71 12.15 13.49
N PHE A 294 6.53 11.58 14.36
CA PHE A 294 7.79 10.96 13.96
C PHE A 294 7.54 9.76 13.02
N VAL A 295 6.58 8.89 13.32
CA VAL A 295 6.19 7.76 12.44
C VAL A 295 5.74 8.27 11.07
N LEU A 296 4.86 9.27 11.01
CA LEU A 296 4.45 9.89 9.74
C LEU A 296 5.67 10.44 8.98
N SER A 297 6.56 11.14 9.68
CA SER A 297 7.76 11.72 9.09
C SER A 297 8.70 10.65 8.51
N LEU A 298 8.82 9.47 9.14
CA LEU A 298 9.61 8.36 8.61
C LEU A 298 9.08 7.86 7.26
N TYR A 299 7.75 7.74 7.08
CA TYR A 299 7.18 7.32 5.78
C TYR A 299 7.30 8.41 4.71
N LEU A 300 7.13 9.68 5.06
CA LEU A 300 7.35 10.79 4.14
C LEU A 300 8.82 10.89 3.73
N PHE A 301 9.73 10.66 4.66
CA PHE A 301 11.16 10.65 4.38
C PHE A 301 11.57 9.43 3.55
N LEU A 302 10.94 8.27 3.75
CA LEU A 302 11.11 7.10 2.89
C LEU A 302 10.69 7.40 1.44
N LEU A 303 9.55 8.07 1.24
CA LEU A 303 9.10 8.49 -0.08
C LEU A 303 10.10 9.45 -0.72
N PHE A 304 10.58 10.43 0.04
CA PHE A 304 11.61 11.37 -0.42
C PHE A 304 12.89 10.63 -0.85
N LEU A 305 13.37 9.67 -0.05
CA LEU A 305 14.55 8.87 -0.40
C LEU A 305 14.31 8.02 -1.66
N ALA A 306 13.14 7.41 -1.80
CA ALA A 306 12.79 6.62 -2.97
C ALA A 306 12.77 7.48 -4.26
N ILE A 307 12.19 8.69 -4.19
CA ILE A 307 12.21 9.65 -5.30
C ILE A 307 13.66 10.10 -5.61
N ARG A 308 14.45 10.37 -4.58
CA ARG A 308 15.86 10.75 -4.73
C ARG A 308 16.69 9.62 -5.38
N ILE A 309 16.45 8.37 -5.00
CA ILE A 309 17.08 7.19 -5.63
C ILE A 309 16.61 7.08 -7.09
N ALA A 310 15.34 7.26 -7.37
CA ALA A 310 14.80 7.25 -8.73
C ALA A 310 15.46 8.32 -9.61
N GLN A 311 15.62 9.55 -9.12
CA GLN A 311 16.26 10.64 -9.87
C GLN A 311 17.73 10.39 -10.16
N ARG A 312 18.45 9.69 -9.28
CA ARG A 312 19.87 9.35 -9.42
C ARG A 312 20.12 8.09 -10.21
N SER A 313 19.11 7.26 -10.42
CA SER A 313 19.23 6.02 -11.19
C SER A 313 19.39 6.32 -12.68
N GLU A 314 20.29 5.64 -13.36
CA GLU A 314 20.50 5.83 -14.81
C GLU A 314 19.44 5.12 -15.65
N GLY A 315 18.98 3.96 -15.20
CA GLY A 315 18.01 3.14 -15.94
C GLY A 315 16.55 3.54 -15.69
N ILE A 316 15.74 3.64 -16.73
CA ILE A 316 14.31 3.98 -16.63
C ILE A 316 13.57 2.98 -15.76
N PHE A 317 13.88 1.68 -15.86
CA PHE A 317 13.28 0.64 -15.00
C PHE A 317 13.56 0.90 -13.51
N ALA A 318 14.81 1.26 -13.16
CA ALA A 318 15.17 1.59 -11.78
C ALA A 318 14.39 2.81 -11.25
N LYS A 319 14.27 3.85 -12.09
CA LYS A 319 13.51 5.06 -11.75
C LYS A 319 12.05 4.75 -11.42
N LEU A 320 11.38 4.04 -12.31
CA LEU A 320 9.97 3.69 -12.16
C LEU A 320 9.75 2.73 -10.99
N LEU A 321 10.61 1.72 -10.84
CA LEU A 321 10.50 0.74 -9.76
C LEU A 321 10.76 1.37 -8.39
N ALA A 322 11.79 2.21 -8.24
CA ALA A 322 12.04 2.91 -6.97
C ALA A 322 10.88 3.83 -6.59
N THR A 323 10.32 4.56 -7.56
CA THR A 323 9.15 5.41 -7.35
C THR A 323 7.93 4.58 -6.94
N SER A 324 7.66 3.46 -7.62
CA SER A 324 6.52 2.60 -7.29
C SER A 324 6.62 2.02 -5.88
N ILE A 325 7.80 1.57 -5.46
CA ILE A 325 8.02 1.04 -4.10
C ILE A 325 7.80 2.13 -3.05
N GLY A 326 8.39 3.31 -3.26
CA GLY A 326 8.20 4.44 -2.34
C GLY A 326 6.74 4.85 -2.20
N LEU A 327 6.04 4.98 -3.32
CA LEU A 327 4.60 5.30 -3.34
C LEU A 327 3.79 4.20 -2.66
N TRP A 328 4.08 2.92 -2.92
CA TRP A 328 3.34 1.80 -2.34
C TRP A 328 3.39 1.83 -0.82
N ILE A 329 4.58 1.88 -0.24
CA ILE A 329 4.75 1.87 1.23
C ILE A 329 4.17 3.15 1.85
N SER A 330 4.46 4.32 1.26
CA SER A 330 4.06 5.59 1.86
C SER A 330 2.57 5.87 1.73
N LEU A 331 1.92 5.52 0.61
CA LEU A 331 0.48 5.71 0.45
C LEU A 331 -0.32 4.79 1.38
N LEU A 332 0.12 3.52 1.56
CA LEU A 332 -0.49 2.63 2.55
C LEU A 332 -0.42 3.23 3.96
N ALA A 333 0.74 3.78 4.35
CA ALA A 333 0.92 4.41 5.65
C ALA A 333 0.07 5.68 5.80
N ILE A 334 0.04 6.54 4.78
CA ILE A 334 -0.76 7.78 4.79
C ILE A 334 -2.25 7.45 4.93
N VAL A 335 -2.76 6.50 4.15
CA VAL A 335 -4.16 6.08 4.24
C VAL A 335 -4.47 5.49 5.61
N HIS A 336 -3.60 4.63 6.15
CA HIS A 336 -3.77 4.08 7.49
C HIS A 336 -3.84 5.19 8.57
N ILE A 337 -2.91 6.13 8.53
CA ILE A 337 -2.87 7.27 9.49
C ILE A 337 -4.12 8.15 9.32
N ALA A 338 -4.52 8.46 8.09
CA ALA A 338 -5.70 9.26 7.80
C ALA A 338 -7.00 8.61 8.30
N VAL A 339 -7.12 7.28 8.18
CA VAL A 339 -8.25 6.51 8.74
C VAL A 339 -8.26 6.59 10.26
N ASN A 340 -7.11 6.34 10.90
CA ASN A 340 -7.00 6.37 12.36
C ASN A 340 -7.32 7.75 12.95
N SER A 341 -6.96 8.81 12.24
CA SER A 341 -7.25 10.19 12.65
C SER A 341 -8.65 10.69 12.26
N GLY A 342 -9.47 9.85 11.63
CA GLY A 342 -10.82 10.22 11.18
C GLY A 342 -10.86 11.08 9.91
N MET A 343 -9.73 11.33 9.25
CA MET A 343 -9.66 12.11 8.00
C MET A 343 -10.20 11.34 6.80
N MET A 344 -10.26 10.00 6.88
CA MET A 344 -10.77 9.12 5.83
C MET A 344 -11.68 8.02 6.43
N PRO A 345 -12.62 7.49 5.65
CA PRO A 345 -13.45 6.37 6.09
C PRO A 345 -12.61 5.12 6.34
N ALA A 346 -13.08 4.23 7.22
CA ALA A 346 -12.40 3.00 7.57
C ALA A 346 -12.10 2.13 6.33
N THR A 347 -10.84 1.75 6.13
CA THR A 347 -10.37 1.01 4.96
C THR A 347 -9.83 -0.38 5.26
N GLY A 348 -9.37 -0.63 6.50
CA GLY A 348 -8.71 -1.87 6.86
C GLY A 348 -7.32 -2.03 6.20
N GLU A 349 -6.61 -0.91 5.94
CA GLU A 349 -5.22 -0.94 5.51
C GLU A 349 -4.30 -1.08 6.73
N THR A 350 -3.24 -1.87 6.58
CA THR A 350 -2.25 -2.06 7.63
C THR A 350 -1.12 -1.04 7.52
N LEU A 351 -0.54 -0.63 8.65
CA LEU A 351 0.64 0.24 8.68
C LEU A 351 1.89 -0.59 8.33
N PRO A 352 2.57 -0.32 7.20
CA PRO A 352 3.68 -1.12 6.72
C PRO A 352 4.79 -1.27 7.78
N LEU A 353 5.29 -2.46 7.98
CA LEU A 353 6.31 -2.83 8.96
C LEU A 353 5.87 -2.78 10.43
N ILE A 354 4.76 -2.11 10.77
CA ILE A 354 4.33 -1.89 12.17
C ILE A 354 3.12 -2.74 12.53
N SER A 355 2.04 -2.73 11.73
CA SER A 355 0.84 -3.51 12.04
C SER A 355 1.14 -5.00 12.18
N ASN A 356 0.43 -5.68 13.08
CA ASN A 356 0.55 -7.14 13.27
C ASN A 356 -0.05 -7.92 12.09
N GLY A 357 0.41 -7.61 10.89
CA GLY A 357 -0.09 -8.17 9.63
C GLY A 357 0.76 -9.31 9.07
N GLY A 358 1.63 -9.96 9.87
CA GLY A 358 2.46 -11.11 9.47
C GLY A 358 3.11 -10.95 8.08
N MET A 359 2.45 -11.45 7.03
CA MET A 359 2.97 -11.39 5.66
C MET A 359 3.13 -9.96 5.11
N GLY A 360 2.37 -8.97 5.58
CA GLY A 360 2.54 -7.57 5.19
C GLY A 360 3.88 -6.99 5.63
N ILE A 361 4.38 -7.39 6.81
CA ILE A 361 5.70 -7.01 7.34
C ILE A 361 6.80 -7.59 6.46
N VAL A 362 6.71 -8.88 6.17
CA VAL A 362 7.66 -9.62 5.31
C VAL A 362 7.71 -8.99 3.91
N PHE A 363 6.55 -8.69 3.35
CA PHE A 363 6.44 -8.04 2.05
C PHE A 363 7.10 -6.65 2.03
N THR A 364 6.86 -5.84 3.06
CA THR A 364 7.52 -4.53 3.20
C THR A 364 9.04 -4.67 3.28
N GLY A 365 9.55 -5.68 3.99
CA GLY A 365 10.97 -6.00 4.04
C GLY A 365 11.57 -6.30 2.65
N ILE A 366 10.86 -7.09 1.83
CA ILE A 366 11.27 -7.38 0.45
C ILE A 366 11.33 -6.08 -0.37
N LEU A 367 10.32 -5.24 -0.30
CA LEU A 367 10.26 -3.97 -1.04
C LEU A 367 11.42 -3.04 -0.66
N LEU A 368 11.69 -2.89 0.64
CA LEU A 368 12.82 -2.09 1.13
C LEU A 368 14.17 -2.69 0.68
N GLY A 369 14.29 -4.01 0.65
CA GLY A 369 15.47 -4.71 0.13
C GLY A 369 15.72 -4.41 -1.36
N ILE A 370 14.67 -4.43 -2.18
CA ILE A 370 14.77 -4.07 -3.60
C ILE A 370 15.15 -2.59 -3.75
N LEU A 371 14.55 -1.69 -2.97
CA LEU A 371 14.88 -0.26 -2.99
C LEU A 371 16.34 0.00 -2.59
N LEU A 372 16.85 -0.70 -1.57
CA LEU A 372 18.25 -0.68 -1.18
C LEU A 372 19.16 -1.19 -2.30
N ASN A 373 18.74 -2.23 -3.02
CA ASN A 373 19.52 -2.73 -4.15
C ASN A 373 19.60 -1.68 -5.27
N ILE A 374 18.49 -1.03 -5.61
CA ILE A 374 18.46 0.04 -6.61
C ILE A 374 19.40 1.19 -6.17
N SER A 375 19.38 1.57 -4.88
CA SER A 375 20.22 2.66 -4.36
C SER A 375 21.72 2.41 -4.54
N LYS A 376 22.16 1.15 -4.54
CA LYS A 376 23.54 0.75 -4.80
C LYS A 376 24.03 1.12 -6.20
N TYR A 377 23.13 1.05 -7.18
CA TYR A 377 23.41 1.29 -8.59
C TYR A 377 23.05 2.72 -9.01
N SER A 378 22.56 3.54 -8.07
CA SER A 378 22.31 4.96 -8.32
C SER A 378 23.59 5.77 -8.10
N GLU A 379 23.96 6.64 -9.07
CA GLU A 379 25.10 7.52 -8.90
C GLU A 379 24.88 8.56 -7.80
N LYS A 380 25.89 8.82 -6.97
CA LYS A 380 25.94 10.00 -6.09
C LYS A 380 26.31 11.25 -6.89
N LYS A 381 25.49 11.65 -7.86
CA LYS A 381 25.70 12.96 -8.50
C LYS A 381 25.37 14.07 -7.49
N PRO A 382 26.27 15.07 -7.36
CA PRO A 382 25.91 16.28 -6.63
C PRO A 382 24.68 16.89 -7.30
N ILE A 383 23.76 17.40 -6.49
CA ILE A 383 22.59 18.12 -6.99
C ILE A 383 23.13 19.28 -7.82
N LYS A 384 23.01 19.20 -9.15
CA LYS A 384 23.26 20.37 -9.98
C LYS A 384 22.27 21.43 -9.53
N HIS A 385 22.79 22.56 -9.03
CA HIS A 385 21.97 23.74 -8.78
C HIS A 385 21.10 23.98 -9.99
N ILE A 386 19.78 23.99 -9.79
CA ILE A 386 18.83 24.48 -10.79
C ILE A 386 19.23 25.94 -11.01
N PRO A 387 19.57 26.37 -12.24
CA PRO A 387 19.78 27.78 -12.49
C PRO A 387 18.50 28.52 -12.10
N ASN A 388 18.64 29.55 -11.30
CA ASN A 388 17.52 30.45 -10.97
C ASN A 388 16.89 30.94 -12.28
N PHE A 389 15.60 30.66 -12.45
CA PHE A 389 14.77 31.32 -13.45
C PHE A 389 14.42 32.72 -12.97
#